data_497be0ee2a50a01c8b2abb51f22d09d6
#
_entry.id   497be0ee2a50a01c8b2abb51f22d09d6
#
_cell.length_a   1.000
_cell.length_b   1.000
_cell.length_c   1.000
_cell.angle_alpha   90.00
_cell.angle_beta   90.00
_cell.angle_gamma   90.00
#
_symmetry.space_group_name_H-M   'P 1'
#
loop_
_entity.id
_entity.type
_entity.pdbx_description
1 polymer ?
#
loop_
_entity_poly.entity_id
_entity_poly.type
_entity_poly.pdbx_seq_one_letter_code
_entity_poly.pdbx_strand_id
1 'polypeptide(L)'
;MPTTYQAPGVYVEEVPSGSRPIEGVGTAVAAFVGFTEKGPTNFPVRVTNWTQYQNTFGGFIRNGYTPLAIYGYFANGGGNAWVIRVGGEVVSQPAALALPGRAATAVDSLRVTSLLPGAEGNDITVEVADVEAPPAPEGGESGGEAEGGRFRLTVNAPGRMPEVFDNLSLRRGDPRNAVDVVNNPETGSKFIRLEDLAPRGVSLAERRPAPQTYQLAGGSESMTALVPADFQGDVASRSGIEGLEALDDVTMVVAPDIMKAYQDGLLDMEGVIGLQKAILAHCMRMEDRVAILDCPPGMNPTEVDDWKMKVANLVSDGGYGALYYPWIKVDDPASRQTVFIPPSGHIAGLWSRTDDRRGVHKAPANEELLGVIDLETHLTQAELGNLNVHSINCIRAFPGRGIRVWGARTLAEAASEWRYINVRRLFNFIKESIDQGTQWVVFEPNDESLWARVRRDITAFLTRVWGTGALFGATTDEAFYVKCDRETNPPEIIDAGMMVCEIGIAPVKPAEFVIFHIRQITPGATE
;
A
#
# COMPACT_ATOMS: atom_id res chain seq x y z
N MET A 1 -3.90 -24.75 51.78
CA MET A 1 -4.15 -25.55 52.98
C MET A 1 -5.11 -26.66 52.59
N PRO A 2 -4.90 -27.92 52.97
CA PRO A 2 -5.88 -28.97 52.64
C PRO A 2 -7.20 -28.65 53.35
N THR A 3 -8.25 -28.53 52.61
CA THR A 3 -9.62 -28.34 53.14
C THR A 3 -10.05 -29.65 53.79
N THR A 4 -10.20 -29.65 55.12
CA THR A 4 -10.66 -30.84 55.86
C THR A 4 -12.16 -30.83 55.86
N TYR A 5 -12.78 -31.72 55.10
CA TYR A 5 -14.25 -31.92 55.07
C TYR A 5 -14.73 -32.51 56.37
N GLN A 6 -15.70 -31.86 57.03
CA GLN A 6 -16.21 -32.26 58.36
C GLN A 6 -17.63 -32.84 58.37
N ALA A 7 -18.33 -32.76 57.27
CA ALA A 7 -19.71 -33.27 57.18
C ALA A 7 -19.90 -34.10 55.90
N PRO A 8 -20.79 -35.13 55.89
CA PRO A 8 -21.13 -35.81 54.66
C PRO A 8 -21.90 -34.85 53.71
N GLY A 9 -21.36 -34.68 52.49
CA GLY A 9 -21.94 -33.78 51.52
C GLY A 9 -21.19 -33.88 50.17
N VAL A 10 -21.77 -33.28 49.12
CA VAL A 10 -21.08 -33.10 47.82
C VAL A 10 -20.31 -31.78 47.89
N TYR A 11 -19.01 -31.88 47.76
CA TYR A 11 -18.09 -30.74 47.74
C TYR A 11 -17.65 -30.50 46.30
N VAL A 12 -17.83 -29.28 45.82
CA VAL A 12 -17.35 -28.87 44.50
C VAL A 12 -16.21 -27.91 44.73
N GLU A 13 -15.01 -28.33 44.34
CA GLU A 13 -13.82 -27.48 44.36
C GLU A 13 -13.45 -27.04 42.96
N GLU A 14 -13.19 -25.76 42.79
CA GLU A 14 -12.61 -25.24 41.55
C GLU A 14 -11.10 -25.53 41.62
N VAL A 15 -10.65 -26.50 40.86
CA VAL A 15 -9.24 -26.79 40.65
C VAL A 15 -8.82 -26.06 39.37
N PRO A 16 -7.74 -25.23 39.41
CA PRO A 16 -7.21 -24.62 38.20
C PRO A 16 -6.92 -25.71 37.19
N SER A 17 -7.57 -25.66 36.02
CA SER A 17 -7.24 -26.60 34.96
C SER A 17 -5.81 -26.30 34.51
N GLY A 18 -4.91 -27.27 34.55
CA GLY A 18 -3.54 -27.14 34.05
C GLY A 18 -3.45 -27.03 32.53
N SER A 19 -4.57 -26.74 31.84
CA SER A 19 -4.70 -26.54 30.42
C SER A 19 -4.48 -25.06 30.10
N ARG A 20 -3.53 -24.76 29.23
CA ARG A 20 -3.33 -23.45 28.62
C ARG A 20 -3.89 -23.52 27.19
N PRO A 21 -5.12 -23.00 26.95
CA PRO A 21 -5.70 -23.09 25.62
C PRO A 21 -4.85 -22.29 24.61
N ILE A 22 -4.52 -22.92 23.49
CA ILE A 22 -3.90 -22.24 22.36
C ILE A 22 -4.92 -21.28 21.76
N GLU A 23 -4.63 -20.00 21.73
CA GLU A 23 -5.45 -18.98 21.06
C GLU A 23 -5.00 -18.79 19.61
N GLY A 24 -5.94 -18.49 18.70
CA GLY A 24 -5.60 -18.21 17.32
C GLY A 24 -4.96 -16.83 17.18
N VAL A 25 -3.82 -16.76 16.47
CA VAL A 25 -3.16 -15.48 16.19
C VAL A 25 -3.91 -14.65 15.16
N GLY A 26 -3.62 -13.36 15.09
CA GLY A 26 -4.17 -12.48 14.04
C GLY A 26 -3.63 -12.85 12.67
N THR A 27 -4.48 -12.78 11.63
CA THR A 27 -4.10 -13.11 10.23
C THR A 27 -4.05 -11.90 9.30
N ALA A 28 -4.38 -10.70 9.81
CA ALA A 28 -4.69 -9.53 9.00
C ALA A 28 -3.78 -8.33 9.30
N VAL A 29 -2.47 -8.56 9.43
CA VAL A 29 -1.46 -7.51 9.61
C VAL A 29 -0.60 -7.38 8.35
N ALA A 30 -0.69 -6.22 7.67
CA ALA A 30 0.10 -5.97 6.47
C ALA A 30 1.33 -5.11 6.78
N ALA A 31 2.46 -5.41 6.16
CA ALA A 31 3.64 -4.56 6.14
C ALA A 31 3.79 -3.90 4.77
N PHE A 32 3.86 -2.56 4.78
CA PHE A 32 4.06 -1.74 3.59
C PHE A 32 5.47 -1.19 3.57
N VAL A 33 6.17 -1.41 2.46
CA VAL A 33 7.51 -0.86 2.22
C VAL A 33 7.44 0.07 1.02
N GLY A 34 7.72 1.37 1.23
CA GLY A 34 7.62 2.32 0.12
C GLY A 34 7.77 3.79 0.53
N PHE A 35 7.31 4.66 -0.35
CA PHE A 35 7.50 6.11 -0.26
C PHE A 35 6.40 6.77 0.56
N THR A 36 6.79 7.74 1.37
CA THR A 36 5.86 8.55 2.17
C THR A 36 6.33 10.00 2.20
N GLU A 37 5.41 10.93 2.48
CA GLU A 37 5.72 12.37 2.51
C GLU A 37 6.76 12.70 3.59
N LYS A 38 6.62 12.12 4.77
CA LYS A 38 7.48 12.35 5.94
C LYS A 38 7.55 11.09 6.81
N GLY A 39 8.14 11.21 7.97
CA GLY A 39 8.21 10.14 8.97
C GLY A 39 9.59 9.47 9.02
N PRO A 40 9.78 8.54 9.97
CA PRO A 40 11.04 7.85 10.15
C PRO A 40 11.42 7.04 8.91
N THR A 41 12.65 7.17 8.45
CA THR A 41 13.19 6.42 7.31
C THR A 41 13.77 5.10 7.79
N ASN A 42 13.51 4.03 7.03
CA ASN A 42 14.03 2.68 7.28
C ASN A 42 13.70 2.07 8.66
N PHE A 43 12.70 2.59 9.34
CA PHE A 43 12.26 2.10 10.63
C PHE A 43 10.78 1.71 10.58
N PRO A 44 10.40 0.48 10.99
CA PRO A 44 9.00 0.05 10.97
C PRO A 44 8.18 0.77 12.03
N VAL A 45 7.07 1.36 11.63
CA VAL A 45 6.11 2.04 12.52
C VAL A 45 4.73 1.44 12.32
N ARG A 46 4.08 1.08 13.43
CA ARG A 46 2.73 0.53 13.41
C ARG A 46 1.69 1.63 13.32
N VAL A 47 0.72 1.45 12.42
CA VAL A 47 -0.45 2.31 12.26
C VAL A 47 -1.73 1.47 12.23
N THR A 48 -2.79 1.96 12.86
CA THR A 48 -4.05 1.21 13.02
C THR A 48 -5.21 1.81 12.21
N ASN A 49 -5.01 3.00 11.65
CA ASN A 49 -5.98 3.69 10.80
C ASN A 49 -5.31 4.77 9.96
N TRP A 50 -6.06 5.30 8.99
CA TRP A 50 -5.57 6.35 8.08
C TRP A 50 -5.15 7.64 8.80
N THR A 51 -5.87 8.07 9.82
CA THR A 51 -5.53 9.29 10.58
C THR A 51 -4.18 9.16 11.29
N GLN A 52 -3.90 8.01 11.89
CA GLN A 52 -2.60 7.73 12.51
C GLN A 52 -1.49 7.70 11.46
N TYR A 53 -1.75 7.10 10.28
CA TYR A 53 -0.82 7.16 9.16
C TYR A 53 -0.51 8.60 8.76
N GLN A 54 -1.53 9.44 8.54
CA GLN A 54 -1.33 10.85 8.15
C GLN A 54 -0.53 11.64 9.18
N ASN A 55 -0.77 11.43 10.45
CA ASN A 55 -0.02 12.12 11.52
C ASN A 55 1.47 11.75 11.50
N THR A 56 1.79 10.50 11.19
CA THR A 56 3.17 9.97 11.21
C THR A 56 3.89 10.16 9.88
N PHE A 57 3.23 9.81 8.78
CA PHE A 57 3.85 9.68 7.46
C PHE A 57 3.39 10.74 6.45
N GLY A 58 2.45 11.59 6.82
CA GLY A 58 1.90 12.62 5.95
C GLY A 58 0.70 12.17 5.13
N GLY A 59 0.39 12.94 4.10
CA GLY A 59 -0.74 12.73 3.22
C GLY A 59 -0.42 11.90 1.98
N PHE A 60 -1.22 12.12 0.95
CA PHE A 60 -0.98 11.56 -0.37
C PHE A 60 0.15 12.31 -1.06
N ILE A 61 0.96 11.59 -1.83
CA ILE A 61 2.08 12.12 -2.60
C ILE A 61 1.92 11.75 -4.08
N ARG A 62 2.38 12.61 -4.99
CA ARG A 62 2.28 12.34 -6.44
C ARG A 62 3.31 11.34 -6.96
N ASN A 63 4.41 11.21 -6.25
CA ASN A 63 5.55 10.38 -6.61
C ASN A 63 5.63 9.05 -5.84
N GLY A 64 4.50 8.54 -5.34
CA GLY A 64 4.44 7.28 -4.62
C GLY A 64 3.04 6.69 -4.55
N TYR A 65 2.97 5.37 -4.56
CA TYR A 65 1.73 4.59 -4.46
C TYR A 65 1.42 4.13 -3.04
N THR A 66 2.41 4.10 -2.15
CA THR A 66 2.23 3.59 -0.77
C THR A 66 1.12 4.31 0.00
N PRO A 67 0.96 5.65 -0.02
CA PRO A 67 -0.16 6.30 0.66
C PRO A 67 -1.53 5.86 0.13
N LEU A 68 -1.67 5.75 -1.20
CA LEU A 68 -2.92 5.27 -1.83
C LEU A 68 -3.17 3.79 -1.54
N ALA A 69 -2.12 2.96 -1.50
CA ALA A 69 -2.20 1.55 -1.16
C ALA A 69 -2.65 1.34 0.31
N ILE A 70 -2.08 2.10 1.25
CA ILE A 70 -2.47 2.05 2.67
C ILE A 70 -3.89 2.58 2.88
N TYR A 71 -4.27 3.66 2.18
CA TYR A 71 -5.65 4.15 2.21
C TYR A 71 -6.62 3.08 1.70
N GLY A 72 -6.31 2.45 0.57
CA GLY A 72 -7.06 1.33 0.00
C GLY A 72 -7.11 0.11 0.93
N TYR A 73 -6.03 -0.17 1.66
CA TYR A 73 -5.98 -1.22 2.67
C TYR A 73 -7.01 -0.98 3.78
N PHE A 74 -7.00 0.19 4.40
CA PHE A 74 -7.97 0.53 5.44
C PHE A 74 -9.41 0.60 4.91
N ALA A 75 -9.63 1.17 3.73
CA ALA A 75 -10.94 1.24 3.09
C ALA A 75 -11.52 -0.14 2.76
N ASN A 76 -10.68 -1.15 2.51
CA ASN A 76 -11.07 -2.51 2.24
C ASN A 76 -11.14 -3.43 3.48
N GLY A 77 -10.95 -2.91 4.69
CA GLY A 77 -11.13 -3.64 5.95
C GLY A 77 -9.84 -4.00 6.68
N GLY A 78 -8.70 -3.44 6.26
CA GLY A 78 -7.45 -3.54 7.02
C GLY A 78 -7.57 -2.85 8.39
N GLY A 79 -7.00 -3.44 9.42
CA GLY A 79 -7.06 -2.93 10.79
C GLY A 79 -5.70 -2.55 11.37
N ASN A 80 -4.64 -3.19 10.96
CA ASN A 80 -3.28 -2.98 11.45
C ASN A 80 -2.28 -3.04 10.30
N ALA A 81 -1.39 -2.07 10.23
CA ALA A 81 -0.32 -2.07 9.25
C ALA A 81 1.01 -1.63 9.88
N TRP A 82 2.09 -2.23 9.44
CA TRP A 82 3.43 -1.73 9.62
C TRP A 82 3.85 -0.97 8.37
N VAL A 83 4.48 0.17 8.55
CA VAL A 83 4.95 1.01 7.44
C VAL A 83 6.43 1.25 7.61
N ILE A 84 7.20 0.93 6.57
CA ILE A 84 8.62 1.23 6.46
C ILE A 84 8.77 2.23 5.32
N ARG A 85 9.15 3.45 5.67
CA ARG A 85 9.53 4.45 4.69
C ARG A 85 10.90 4.09 4.10
N VAL A 86 10.96 3.95 2.80
CA VAL A 86 12.21 3.79 2.04
C VAL A 86 12.43 4.99 1.12
N GLY A 87 13.66 5.22 0.70
CA GLY A 87 14.05 6.31 -0.18
C GLY A 87 14.77 7.45 0.53
N GLY A 88 15.52 8.22 -0.27
CA GLY A 88 16.28 9.37 0.16
C GLY A 88 15.42 10.62 0.44
N GLU A 89 16.07 11.75 0.67
CA GLU A 89 15.39 13.04 0.77
C GLU A 89 14.70 13.36 -0.56
N VAL A 90 13.44 13.80 -0.48
CA VAL A 90 12.74 14.35 -1.62
C VAL A 90 13.30 15.75 -1.87
N VAL A 91 14.00 15.92 -2.97
CA VAL A 91 14.43 17.24 -3.43
C VAL A 91 13.29 17.86 -4.21
N SER A 92 12.65 18.86 -3.61
CA SER A 92 11.56 19.59 -4.23
C SER A 92 12.12 20.83 -4.96
N GLN A 93 11.90 20.92 -6.26
CA GLN A 93 12.13 22.13 -7.03
C GLN A 93 10.81 22.86 -7.19
N PRO A 94 10.72 24.14 -6.75
CA PRO A 94 9.50 24.91 -6.90
C PRO A 94 9.22 25.25 -8.37
N ALA A 95 7.95 25.26 -8.76
CA ALA A 95 7.54 25.76 -10.07
C ALA A 95 7.87 27.26 -10.17
N ALA A 96 8.37 27.68 -11.32
CA ALA A 96 8.69 29.07 -11.57
C ALA A 96 8.41 29.45 -13.03
N LEU A 97 8.19 30.74 -13.25
CA LEU A 97 8.03 31.30 -14.59
C LEU A 97 8.54 32.75 -14.61
N ALA A 98 9.22 33.13 -15.68
CA ALA A 98 9.54 34.52 -15.95
C ALA A 98 8.39 35.15 -16.76
N LEU A 99 7.80 36.24 -16.23
CA LEU A 99 6.78 37.02 -16.91
C LEU A 99 7.45 37.96 -17.91
N PRO A 100 7.08 37.93 -19.20
CA PRO A 100 7.66 38.83 -20.20
C PRO A 100 7.20 40.27 -19.98
N GLY A 101 8.09 41.20 -20.16
CA GLY A 101 7.80 42.62 -20.25
C GLY A 101 7.19 42.99 -21.60
N ARG A 102 6.87 44.27 -21.80
CA ARG A 102 6.24 44.83 -23.03
C ARG A 102 7.25 45.44 -24.01
N ALA A 103 8.55 45.31 -23.74
CA ALA A 103 9.56 45.79 -24.65
C ALA A 103 9.54 45.07 -25.99
N ALA A 104 9.89 45.77 -27.07
CA ALA A 104 9.97 45.16 -28.42
C ALA A 104 11.04 44.06 -28.51
N THR A 105 12.06 44.11 -27.66
CA THR A 105 13.03 43.04 -27.44
C THR A 105 12.61 42.28 -26.21
N ALA A 106 12.64 40.95 -26.27
CA ALA A 106 12.24 40.08 -25.17
C ALA A 106 13.04 40.40 -23.88
N VAL A 107 12.35 40.99 -22.90
CA VAL A 107 12.89 41.32 -21.58
C VAL A 107 11.99 40.67 -20.54
N ASP A 108 12.57 39.86 -19.67
CA ASP A 108 11.85 39.30 -18.54
C ASP A 108 11.62 40.40 -17.49
N SER A 109 10.40 40.53 -17.04
CA SER A 109 9.94 41.54 -16.06
C SER A 109 10.13 41.06 -14.62
N LEU A 110 9.36 40.03 -14.28
CA LEU A 110 9.30 39.45 -12.95
C LEU A 110 9.45 37.93 -13.04
N ARG A 111 10.18 37.34 -12.12
CA ARG A 111 10.12 35.89 -11.90
C ARG A 111 9.07 35.61 -10.83
N VAL A 112 8.16 34.71 -11.13
CA VAL A 112 7.19 34.15 -10.20
C VAL A 112 7.67 32.77 -9.80
N THR A 113 7.81 32.53 -8.50
CA THR A 113 8.22 31.24 -7.95
C THR A 113 7.13 30.76 -7.00
N SER A 114 6.72 29.51 -7.11
CA SER A 114 5.75 28.89 -6.21
C SER A 114 6.31 28.75 -4.80
N LEU A 115 5.47 29.00 -3.79
CA LEU A 115 5.71 28.64 -2.40
C LEU A 115 5.19 27.23 -2.06
N LEU A 116 4.38 26.64 -2.97
CA LEU A 116 3.95 25.25 -2.85
C LEU A 116 5.09 24.33 -3.32
N PRO A 117 5.28 23.18 -2.67
CA PRO A 117 6.37 22.29 -2.98
C PRO A 117 6.20 21.60 -4.34
N GLY A 118 7.30 21.38 -5.02
CA GLY A 118 7.42 20.53 -6.20
C GLY A 118 6.38 20.75 -7.27
N ALA A 119 5.80 19.65 -7.73
CA ALA A 119 4.84 19.65 -8.84
C ALA A 119 3.50 20.32 -8.50
N GLU A 120 3.15 20.49 -7.24
CA GLU A 120 1.92 21.21 -6.82
C GLU A 120 1.93 22.67 -7.30
N GLY A 121 3.13 23.25 -7.39
CA GLY A 121 3.31 24.60 -7.91
C GLY A 121 2.97 24.77 -9.38
N ASN A 122 3.01 23.69 -10.20
CA ASN A 122 2.69 23.76 -11.63
C ASN A 122 1.22 24.07 -11.90
N ASP A 123 0.34 23.81 -10.93
CA ASP A 123 -1.10 24.04 -11.07
C ASP A 123 -1.50 25.51 -10.71
N ILE A 124 -0.53 26.33 -10.30
CA ILE A 124 -0.77 27.76 -10.03
C ILE A 124 -0.80 28.51 -11.34
N THR A 125 -1.84 29.33 -11.52
CA THR A 125 -1.93 30.33 -12.61
C THR A 125 -1.85 31.73 -12.05
N VAL A 126 -1.19 32.60 -12.80
CA VAL A 126 -1.03 34.01 -12.47
C VAL A 126 -1.58 34.84 -13.62
N GLU A 127 -2.63 35.59 -13.37
CA GLU A 127 -3.25 36.49 -14.33
C GLU A 127 -2.75 37.90 -14.11
N VAL A 128 -2.23 38.51 -15.17
CA VAL A 128 -1.83 39.93 -15.21
C VAL A 128 -2.86 40.73 -15.98
N ALA A 129 -3.41 41.75 -15.40
CA ALA A 129 -4.35 42.68 -16.03
C ALA A 129 -3.90 44.16 -15.85
N ASP A 130 -4.21 45.00 -16.81
CA ASP A 130 -3.98 46.45 -16.69
C ASP A 130 -5.01 47.08 -15.75
N VAL A 131 -4.58 48.07 -15.00
CA VAL A 131 -5.46 48.89 -14.19
C VAL A 131 -5.60 50.25 -14.88
N GLU A 132 -6.83 50.69 -15.15
CA GLU A 132 -7.09 52.03 -15.69
C GLU A 132 -6.66 53.07 -14.64
N ALA A 133 -5.87 54.03 -15.08
CA ALA A 133 -5.52 55.18 -14.21
C ALA A 133 -6.78 55.97 -13.85
N PRO A 134 -6.99 56.36 -12.60
CA PRO A 134 -8.09 57.24 -12.25
C PRO A 134 -7.98 58.55 -13.07
N PRO A 135 -9.11 59.15 -13.51
CA PRO A 135 -9.08 60.40 -14.27
C PRO A 135 -8.33 61.47 -13.50
N ALA A 136 -7.37 62.13 -14.16
CA ALA A 136 -6.58 63.18 -13.55
C ALA A 136 -7.51 64.32 -13.07
N PRO A 137 -7.32 64.88 -11.86
CA PRO A 137 -8.08 66.04 -11.43
C PRO A 137 -7.79 67.20 -12.35
N GLU A 138 -8.86 67.87 -12.85
CA GLU A 138 -8.74 69.06 -13.70
C GLU A 138 -7.91 70.14 -12.96
N GLY A 139 -6.70 70.42 -13.46
CA GLY A 139 -5.89 71.53 -13.03
C GLY A 139 -4.60 71.24 -12.28
N GLY A 140 -4.18 70.02 -12.11
CA GLY A 140 -2.90 69.67 -11.50
C GLY A 140 -1.83 69.39 -12.56
N GLU A 141 -0.62 69.95 -12.42
CA GLU A 141 0.56 69.58 -13.20
C GLU A 141 0.72 68.06 -13.13
N SER A 142 0.80 67.39 -14.28
CA SER A 142 1.05 65.97 -14.40
C SER A 142 2.47 65.64 -13.96
N GLY A 143 2.71 65.67 -12.67
CA GLY A 143 3.96 65.29 -12.05
C GLY A 143 4.08 63.76 -12.02
N GLY A 144 4.83 63.18 -12.96
CA GLY A 144 5.53 61.93 -12.75
C GLY A 144 4.77 60.60 -12.62
N GLU A 145 3.44 60.59 -12.55
CA GLU A 145 2.67 59.34 -12.35
C GLU A 145 2.32 58.56 -13.64
N ALA A 146 2.51 59.20 -14.83
CA ALA A 146 2.16 58.60 -16.13
C ALA A 146 3.25 57.69 -16.72
N GLU A 147 4.47 57.66 -16.16
CA GLU A 147 5.56 56.82 -16.64
C GLU A 147 5.56 55.44 -15.96
N GLY A 148 4.88 54.46 -16.56
CA GLY A 148 5.04 53.06 -16.17
C GLY A 148 3.77 52.26 -16.00
N GLY A 149 2.63 52.89 -15.82
CA GLY A 149 1.35 52.22 -15.65
C GLY A 149 1.30 51.25 -14.47
N ARG A 150 0.12 51.04 -13.93
CA ARG A 150 -0.11 50.06 -12.85
C ARG A 150 -0.77 48.80 -13.40
N PHE A 151 -0.62 47.69 -12.68
CA PHE A 151 -1.22 46.42 -13.06
C PHE A 151 -1.83 45.68 -11.85
N ARG A 152 -2.71 44.76 -12.16
CA ARG A 152 -3.30 43.84 -11.19
C ARG A 152 -2.67 42.46 -11.40
N LEU A 153 -2.41 41.76 -10.30
CA LEU A 153 -1.94 40.39 -10.29
C LEU A 153 -2.96 39.53 -9.54
N THR A 154 -3.56 38.55 -10.22
CA THR A 154 -4.45 37.57 -9.59
C THR A 154 -3.76 36.20 -9.58
N VAL A 155 -3.64 35.62 -8.40
CA VAL A 155 -3.00 34.31 -8.18
C VAL A 155 -4.08 33.28 -7.91
N ASN A 156 -4.20 32.27 -8.77
CA ASN A 156 -5.14 31.18 -8.61
C ASN A 156 -4.38 29.90 -8.27
N ALA A 157 -4.67 29.31 -7.11
CA ALA A 157 -4.18 28.00 -6.71
C ALA A 157 -5.35 27.03 -6.61
N PRO A 158 -5.20 25.75 -7.07
CA PRO A 158 -6.27 24.79 -7.11
C PRO A 158 -6.95 24.58 -5.76
N GLY A 159 -8.28 24.72 -5.73
CA GLY A 159 -9.11 24.53 -4.53
C GLY A 159 -8.95 25.56 -3.44
N ARG A 160 -8.33 26.70 -3.74
CA ARG A 160 -8.14 27.82 -2.81
C ARG A 160 -8.78 29.07 -3.38
N MET A 161 -9.07 30.04 -2.52
CA MET A 161 -9.60 31.34 -2.98
C MET A 161 -8.51 32.11 -3.72
N PRO A 162 -8.83 32.76 -4.85
CA PRO A 162 -7.88 33.60 -5.57
C PRO A 162 -7.34 34.75 -4.68
N GLU A 163 -6.04 35.00 -4.76
CA GLU A 163 -5.42 36.17 -4.17
C GLU A 163 -5.33 37.29 -5.20
N VAL A 164 -5.81 38.48 -4.88
CA VAL A 164 -5.84 39.64 -5.80
C VAL A 164 -4.99 40.75 -5.23
N PHE A 165 -3.93 41.11 -5.96
CA PHE A 165 -3.06 42.25 -5.66
C PHE A 165 -3.31 43.35 -6.69
N ASP A 166 -3.99 44.39 -6.27
CA ASP A 166 -4.41 45.46 -7.17
C ASP A 166 -3.45 46.65 -7.11
N ASN A 167 -3.42 47.41 -8.20
CA ASN A 167 -2.70 48.68 -8.28
C ASN A 167 -1.16 48.57 -8.00
N LEU A 168 -0.54 47.49 -8.50
CA LEU A 168 0.88 47.24 -8.32
C LEU A 168 1.73 48.11 -9.25
N SER A 169 2.95 48.44 -8.80
CA SER A 169 3.97 49.23 -9.51
C SER A 169 5.30 48.47 -9.53
N LEU A 170 6.13 48.70 -10.55
CA LEU A 170 7.52 48.22 -10.59
C LEU A 170 8.53 49.31 -10.11
N ARG A 171 8.05 50.48 -9.72
CA ARG A 171 8.90 51.56 -9.24
C ARG A 171 9.46 51.24 -7.85
N ARG A 172 10.78 51.29 -7.71
CA ARG A 172 11.43 51.10 -6.40
C ARG A 172 11.06 52.23 -5.43
N GLY A 173 10.72 51.85 -4.20
CA GLY A 173 10.29 52.78 -3.17
C GLY A 173 8.83 53.23 -3.27
N ASP A 174 8.08 52.73 -4.24
CA ASP A 174 6.61 52.90 -4.29
C ASP A 174 5.98 52.01 -3.21
N PRO A 175 5.07 52.55 -2.36
CA PRO A 175 4.35 51.71 -1.38
C PRO A 175 3.58 50.52 -2.00
N ARG A 176 3.31 50.59 -3.29
CA ARG A 176 2.64 49.53 -4.05
C ARG A 176 3.63 48.76 -4.96
N ASN A 177 4.93 48.73 -4.61
CA ASN A 177 5.89 47.93 -5.36
C ASN A 177 5.47 46.46 -5.35
N ALA A 178 5.41 45.84 -6.52
CA ALA A 178 4.89 44.48 -6.69
C ALA A 178 5.66 43.43 -5.86
N VAL A 179 6.99 43.55 -5.84
CA VAL A 179 7.84 42.61 -5.08
C VAL A 179 7.61 42.76 -3.58
N ASP A 180 7.56 44.01 -3.08
CA ASP A 180 7.39 44.29 -1.66
C ASP A 180 5.99 43.92 -1.16
N VAL A 181 4.95 44.16 -1.97
CA VAL A 181 3.55 43.87 -1.62
C VAL A 181 3.28 42.36 -1.64
N VAL A 182 3.69 41.67 -2.71
CA VAL A 182 3.41 40.22 -2.86
C VAL A 182 4.26 39.37 -1.93
N ASN A 183 5.50 39.81 -1.63
CA ASN A 183 6.40 39.06 -0.73
C ASN A 183 6.23 39.45 0.75
N ASN A 184 5.29 40.32 1.10
CA ASN A 184 5.09 40.73 2.48
C ASN A 184 4.71 39.51 3.35
N PRO A 185 5.41 39.23 4.46
CA PRO A 185 5.16 38.04 5.27
C PRO A 185 3.78 38.02 5.94
N GLU A 186 3.16 39.18 6.19
CA GLU A 186 1.85 39.26 6.86
C GLU A 186 0.68 39.35 5.89
N THR A 187 0.81 40.17 4.85
CA THR A 187 -0.30 40.50 3.91
C THR A 187 -0.06 40.04 2.48
N GLY A 188 1.09 39.52 2.20
CA GLY A 188 1.47 39.04 0.86
C GLY A 188 0.88 37.67 0.47
N SER A 189 1.34 37.17 -0.68
CA SER A 189 0.87 35.90 -1.22
C SER A 189 1.27 34.70 -0.35
N LYS A 190 0.35 33.79 -0.19
CA LYS A 190 0.59 32.47 0.44
C LYS A 190 1.07 31.42 -0.58
N PHE A 191 1.01 31.72 -1.89
CA PHE A 191 1.23 30.76 -2.97
C PHE A 191 2.43 31.07 -3.83
N ILE A 192 2.83 32.34 -3.96
CA ILE A 192 3.94 32.75 -4.82
C ILE A 192 4.88 33.74 -4.17
N ARG A 193 6.07 33.82 -4.71
CA ARG A 193 7.07 34.85 -4.44
C ARG A 193 7.48 35.52 -5.75
N LEU A 194 7.71 36.82 -5.73
CA LEU A 194 8.16 37.62 -6.88
C LEU A 194 9.63 38.04 -6.74
N GLU A 195 10.33 38.07 -7.87
CA GLU A 195 11.67 38.61 -8.01
C GLU A 195 11.72 39.55 -9.23
N ASP A 196 12.31 40.73 -9.09
CA ASP A 196 12.49 41.71 -10.18
C ASP A 196 13.69 41.25 -11.06
N LEU A 197 13.41 40.86 -12.31
CA LEU A 197 14.42 40.38 -13.28
C LEU A 197 14.88 41.46 -14.23
N ALA A 198 14.18 42.60 -14.30
CA ALA A 198 14.40 43.57 -15.37
C ALA A 198 15.79 44.21 -15.30
N PRO A 199 16.52 44.28 -16.43
CA PRO A 199 17.83 44.89 -16.51
C PRO A 199 17.76 46.39 -16.26
N ARG A 200 18.87 46.97 -15.79
CA ARG A 200 19.02 48.42 -15.62
C ARG A 200 18.95 49.12 -16.98
N GLY A 201 18.18 50.24 -17.04
CA GLY A 201 18.11 51.06 -18.25
C GLY A 201 16.88 50.84 -19.14
N VAL A 202 16.02 49.85 -18.79
CA VAL A 202 14.70 49.68 -19.44
C VAL A 202 13.66 50.52 -18.74
N SER A 203 12.79 51.20 -19.52
CA SER A 203 11.73 52.04 -18.96
C SER A 203 10.70 51.25 -18.15
N LEU A 204 10.06 51.84 -17.17
CA LEU A 204 9.03 51.18 -16.34
C LEU A 204 7.85 50.67 -17.20
N ALA A 205 7.49 51.36 -18.27
CA ALA A 205 6.43 50.98 -19.19
C ALA A 205 6.79 49.68 -19.96
N GLU A 206 8.03 49.55 -20.42
CA GLU A 206 8.56 48.39 -21.10
C GLU A 206 8.79 47.18 -20.16
N ARG A 207 9.11 47.46 -18.88
CA ARG A 207 9.28 46.44 -17.85
C ARG A 207 7.97 45.83 -17.36
N ARG A 208 6.84 46.56 -17.50
CA ARG A 208 5.55 46.09 -17.01
C ARG A 208 5.18 44.75 -17.61
N PRO A 209 4.74 43.74 -16.83
CA PRO A 209 4.39 42.42 -17.36
C PRO A 209 3.27 42.53 -18.40
N ALA A 210 3.34 41.71 -19.45
CA ALA A 210 2.30 41.66 -20.47
C ALA A 210 0.98 41.11 -19.89
N PRO A 211 -0.20 41.71 -20.23
CA PRO A 211 -1.48 41.25 -19.72
C PRO A 211 -1.86 39.90 -20.36
N GLN A 212 -1.79 38.86 -19.56
CA GLN A 212 -2.10 37.48 -19.95
C GLN A 212 -2.23 36.61 -18.70
N THR A 213 -2.84 35.44 -18.85
CA THR A 213 -2.79 34.37 -17.84
C THR A 213 -1.60 33.48 -18.10
N TYR A 214 -0.77 33.29 -17.10
CA TYR A 214 0.45 32.48 -17.13
C TYR A 214 0.32 31.30 -16.18
N GLN A 215 0.76 30.14 -16.60
CA GLN A 215 0.81 28.96 -15.75
C GLN A 215 2.26 28.70 -15.33
N LEU A 216 2.51 28.48 -14.05
CA LEU A 216 3.82 28.09 -13.56
C LEU A 216 4.20 26.70 -14.07
N ALA A 217 5.48 26.45 -14.22
CA ALA A 217 6.00 25.18 -14.71
C ALA A 217 7.36 24.85 -14.08
N GLY A 218 7.86 23.63 -14.31
CA GLY A 218 9.19 23.18 -13.87
C GLY A 218 9.25 22.78 -12.38
N GLY A 219 8.11 22.85 -11.67
CA GLY A 219 8.03 22.26 -10.34
C GLY A 219 8.13 20.76 -10.42
N SER A 220 9.06 20.17 -9.69
CA SER A 220 9.28 18.73 -9.65
C SER A 220 9.69 18.28 -8.25
N GLU A 221 9.32 17.08 -7.94
CA GLU A 221 9.85 16.36 -6.79
C GLU A 221 10.67 15.20 -7.34
N SER A 222 11.95 15.18 -7.04
CA SER A 222 12.83 14.08 -7.38
C SER A 222 13.34 13.43 -6.10
N MET A 223 13.28 12.11 -6.03
CA MET A 223 14.01 11.39 -5.00
C MET A 223 15.50 11.37 -5.37
N THR A 224 16.36 11.48 -4.37
CA THR A 224 17.78 11.18 -4.54
C THR A 224 17.93 9.74 -4.99
N ALA A 225 18.96 9.46 -5.78
CA ALA A 225 19.20 8.14 -6.40
C ALA A 225 18.85 6.98 -5.46
N LEU A 226 17.85 6.20 -5.85
CA LEU A 226 17.39 5.02 -5.13
C LEU A 226 18.08 3.79 -5.73
N VAL A 227 18.56 2.91 -4.89
CA VAL A 227 19.12 1.61 -5.32
C VAL A 227 18.28 0.47 -4.74
N PRO A 228 18.27 -0.73 -5.35
CA PRO A 228 17.51 -1.87 -4.83
C PRO A 228 17.79 -2.18 -3.35
N ALA A 229 19.01 -1.93 -2.88
CA ALA A 229 19.41 -2.11 -1.49
C ALA A 229 18.61 -1.24 -0.50
N ASP A 230 18.09 -0.10 -0.92
CA ASP A 230 17.28 0.77 -0.05
C ASP A 230 15.92 0.14 0.29
N PHE A 231 15.33 -0.61 -0.67
CA PHE A 231 14.14 -1.41 -0.42
C PHE A 231 14.45 -2.68 0.36
N GLN A 232 15.54 -3.38 -0.02
CA GLN A 232 15.91 -4.63 0.61
C GLN A 232 16.25 -4.41 2.09
N GLY A 233 17.06 -3.40 2.39
CA GLY A 233 17.48 -3.11 3.75
C GLY A 233 18.39 -4.17 4.35
N ASP A 234 18.41 -4.24 5.67
CA ASP A 234 19.29 -5.13 6.44
C ASP A 234 18.65 -5.53 7.78
N VAL A 235 18.82 -6.79 8.17
CA VAL A 235 18.26 -7.35 9.42
C VAL A 235 18.84 -6.67 10.66
N ALA A 236 20.15 -6.44 10.69
CA ALA A 236 20.82 -5.90 11.87
C ALA A 236 20.44 -4.44 12.13
N SER A 237 20.25 -3.64 11.06
CA SER A 237 19.77 -2.27 11.14
C SER A 237 18.24 -2.16 11.19
N ARG A 238 17.52 -3.29 11.07
CA ARG A 238 16.04 -3.37 11.03
C ARG A 238 15.43 -2.47 9.96
N SER A 239 16.04 -2.44 8.80
CA SER A 239 15.66 -1.56 7.71
C SER A 239 15.08 -2.33 6.52
N GLY A 240 14.24 -1.65 5.72
CA GLY A 240 13.67 -2.21 4.50
C GLY A 240 12.87 -3.50 4.70
N ILE A 241 12.82 -4.33 3.66
CA ILE A 241 12.13 -5.63 3.67
C ILE A 241 12.75 -6.59 4.70
N GLU A 242 14.09 -6.64 4.78
CA GLU A 242 14.79 -7.51 5.72
C GLU A 242 14.55 -7.09 7.19
N GLY A 243 14.30 -5.81 7.45
CA GLY A 243 13.93 -5.30 8.78
C GLY A 243 12.60 -5.83 9.32
N LEU A 244 11.74 -6.38 8.46
CA LEU A 244 10.48 -7.02 8.84
C LEU A 244 10.70 -8.35 9.60
N GLU A 245 11.91 -8.91 9.59
CA GLU A 245 12.24 -10.12 10.35
C GLU A 245 12.06 -9.94 11.87
N ALA A 246 12.21 -8.71 12.37
CA ALA A 246 12.03 -8.39 13.78
C ALA A 246 10.56 -8.25 14.22
N LEU A 247 9.60 -8.49 13.33
CA LEU A 247 8.16 -8.28 13.56
C LEU A 247 7.42 -9.61 13.41
N ASP A 248 7.01 -10.19 14.52
CA ASP A 248 6.38 -11.52 14.56
C ASP A 248 4.89 -11.50 14.17
N ASP A 249 4.24 -10.33 14.14
CA ASP A 249 2.80 -10.22 13.86
C ASP A 249 2.48 -9.92 12.37
N VAL A 250 3.48 -9.76 11.51
CA VAL A 250 3.28 -9.50 10.09
C VAL A 250 2.80 -10.76 9.36
N THR A 251 1.71 -10.64 8.59
CA THR A 251 1.14 -11.76 7.83
C THR A 251 1.11 -11.54 6.32
N MET A 252 1.28 -10.28 5.89
CA MET A 252 1.28 -9.87 4.48
C MET A 252 2.38 -8.84 4.24
N VAL A 253 3.08 -8.93 3.10
CA VAL A 253 4.11 -7.96 2.69
C VAL A 253 3.72 -7.34 1.36
N VAL A 254 3.75 -6.00 1.29
CA VAL A 254 3.31 -5.18 0.16
C VAL A 254 4.36 -4.09 -0.12
N ALA A 255 4.81 -3.95 -1.37
CA ALA A 255 5.79 -2.93 -1.76
C ALA A 255 5.42 -2.29 -3.11
N PRO A 256 4.33 -1.50 -3.18
CA PRO A 256 3.80 -0.98 -4.44
C PRO A 256 4.74 0.03 -5.13
N ASP A 257 5.59 0.72 -4.36
CA ASP A 257 6.50 1.73 -4.89
C ASP A 257 7.73 1.16 -5.61
N ILE A 258 7.94 -0.15 -5.62
CA ILE A 258 8.86 -0.80 -6.56
C ILE A 258 8.43 -0.47 -8.00
N MET A 259 7.11 -0.46 -8.26
CA MET A 259 6.55 -0.11 -9.57
C MET A 259 6.67 1.40 -9.86
N LYS A 260 6.57 2.25 -8.83
CA LYS A 260 6.78 3.69 -8.99
C LYS A 260 8.24 4.00 -9.30
N ALA A 261 9.17 3.39 -8.57
CA ALA A 261 10.59 3.53 -8.82
C ALA A 261 10.98 3.08 -10.25
N TYR A 262 10.34 2.03 -10.76
CA TYR A 262 10.50 1.60 -12.15
C TYR A 262 9.98 2.64 -13.16
N GLN A 263 8.79 3.18 -12.96
CA GLN A 263 8.21 4.20 -13.83
C GLN A 263 9.03 5.50 -13.86
N ASP A 264 9.61 5.86 -12.73
CA ASP A 264 10.45 7.06 -12.60
C ASP A 264 11.89 6.83 -13.08
N GLY A 265 12.23 5.60 -13.55
CA GLY A 265 13.56 5.25 -14.05
C GLY A 265 14.62 5.13 -12.95
N LEU A 266 14.20 5.05 -11.68
CA LEU A 266 15.09 4.81 -10.53
C LEU A 266 15.50 3.34 -10.41
N LEU A 267 14.64 2.44 -10.88
CA LEU A 267 14.89 1.00 -11.01
C LEU A 267 14.69 0.58 -12.46
N ASP A 268 15.52 -0.35 -12.93
CA ASP A 268 15.29 -1.08 -14.17
C ASP A 268 14.43 -2.35 -13.91
N MET A 269 14.09 -3.07 -14.95
CA MET A 269 13.29 -4.30 -14.84
C MET A 269 14.02 -5.39 -14.05
N GLU A 270 15.35 -5.46 -14.12
CA GLU A 270 16.14 -6.42 -13.34
C GLU A 270 16.06 -6.11 -11.84
N GLY A 271 16.13 -4.84 -11.47
CA GLY A 271 15.94 -4.36 -10.11
C GLY A 271 14.55 -4.68 -9.57
N VAL A 272 13.48 -4.48 -10.37
CA VAL A 272 12.10 -4.87 -10.00
C VAL A 272 12.01 -6.36 -9.69
N ILE A 273 12.52 -7.20 -10.59
CA ILE A 273 12.49 -8.66 -10.44
C ILE A 273 13.32 -9.09 -9.23
N GLY A 274 14.49 -8.51 -9.06
CA GLY A 274 15.36 -8.78 -7.91
C GLY A 274 14.67 -8.50 -6.58
N LEU A 275 13.99 -7.36 -6.45
CA LEU A 275 13.24 -6.99 -5.25
C LEU A 275 12.03 -7.87 -5.00
N GLN A 276 11.26 -8.23 -6.04
CA GLN A 276 10.14 -9.16 -5.87
C GLN A 276 10.62 -10.54 -5.42
N LYS A 277 11.73 -11.03 -5.95
CA LYS A 277 12.37 -12.27 -5.48
C LYS A 277 12.89 -12.16 -4.05
N ALA A 278 13.43 -11.01 -3.66
CA ALA A 278 13.86 -10.77 -2.28
C ALA A 278 12.67 -10.81 -1.29
N ILE A 279 11.52 -10.21 -1.65
CA ILE A 279 10.29 -10.29 -0.84
C ILE A 279 9.83 -11.75 -0.71
N LEU A 280 9.81 -12.51 -1.81
CA LEU A 280 9.45 -13.93 -1.78
C LEU A 280 10.41 -14.74 -0.90
N ALA A 281 11.72 -14.53 -1.04
CA ALA A 281 12.73 -15.20 -0.24
C ALA A 281 12.59 -14.88 1.25
N HIS A 282 12.31 -13.61 1.60
CA HIS A 282 11.99 -13.20 2.96
C HIS A 282 10.76 -13.95 3.50
N CYS A 283 9.64 -13.97 2.75
CA CYS A 283 8.43 -14.69 3.17
C CYS A 283 8.65 -16.21 3.30
N MET A 284 9.47 -16.80 2.42
CA MET A 284 9.84 -18.22 2.50
C MET A 284 10.69 -18.53 3.72
N ARG A 285 11.60 -17.63 4.12
CA ARG A 285 12.44 -17.78 5.31
C ARG A 285 11.64 -17.64 6.61
N MET A 286 10.69 -16.69 6.64
CA MET A 286 9.85 -16.46 7.81
C MET A 286 8.75 -17.51 7.98
N GLU A 287 8.20 -18.04 6.90
CA GLU A 287 7.15 -19.07 6.88
C GLU A 287 5.82 -18.73 7.59
N ASP A 288 5.63 -17.46 7.97
CA ASP A 288 4.46 -16.94 8.68
C ASP A 288 3.65 -15.90 7.86
N ARG A 289 4.24 -15.36 6.80
CA ARG A 289 3.72 -14.27 5.98
C ARG A 289 3.70 -14.60 4.49
N VAL A 290 2.91 -13.83 3.71
CA VAL A 290 2.76 -14.02 2.26
C VAL A 290 2.97 -12.69 1.54
N ALA A 291 3.74 -12.69 0.46
CA ALA A 291 3.94 -11.53 -0.41
C ALA A 291 2.73 -11.30 -1.32
N ILE A 292 2.26 -10.07 -1.42
CA ILE A 292 1.28 -9.64 -2.42
C ILE A 292 2.03 -8.77 -3.43
N LEU A 293 2.22 -9.33 -4.63
CA LEU A 293 3.05 -8.73 -5.68
C LEU A 293 2.19 -8.14 -6.79
N ASP A 294 2.74 -7.11 -7.42
CA ASP A 294 2.14 -6.39 -8.54
C ASP A 294 2.88 -6.70 -9.84
N CYS A 295 2.16 -6.70 -10.97
CA CYS A 295 2.76 -6.75 -12.29
C CYS A 295 3.32 -5.38 -12.69
N PRO A 296 4.33 -5.30 -13.57
CA PRO A 296 4.78 -4.04 -14.14
C PRO A 296 3.65 -3.28 -14.85
N PRO A 297 3.69 -1.94 -14.87
CA PRO A 297 2.66 -1.11 -15.49
C PRO A 297 2.62 -1.23 -17.01
N GLY A 298 1.45 -0.98 -17.61
CA GLY A 298 1.26 -0.84 -19.05
C GLY A 298 1.38 -2.12 -19.87
N MET A 299 1.50 -3.29 -19.23
CA MET A 299 1.59 -4.58 -19.91
C MET A 299 0.20 -5.11 -20.28
N ASN A 300 0.04 -5.58 -21.52
CA ASN A 300 -1.14 -6.34 -21.92
C ASN A 300 -1.13 -7.78 -21.35
N PRO A 301 -2.24 -8.54 -21.41
CA PRO A 301 -2.32 -9.88 -20.81
C PRO A 301 -1.24 -10.87 -21.29
N THR A 302 -0.86 -10.83 -22.56
CA THR A 302 0.19 -11.68 -23.12
C THR A 302 1.57 -11.28 -22.62
N GLU A 303 1.84 -9.99 -22.54
CA GLU A 303 3.11 -9.46 -22.04
C GLU A 303 3.32 -9.77 -20.56
N VAL A 304 2.25 -9.67 -19.74
CA VAL A 304 2.33 -10.05 -18.31
C VAL A 304 2.61 -11.53 -18.15
N ASP A 305 1.97 -12.38 -18.95
CA ASP A 305 2.20 -13.80 -18.93
C ASP A 305 3.65 -14.15 -19.32
N ASP A 306 4.12 -13.58 -20.42
CA ASP A 306 5.50 -13.74 -20.89
C ASP A 306 6.52 -13.19 -19.89
N TRP A 307 6.24 -12.03 -19.32
CA TRP A 307 7.08 -11.46 -18.28
C TRP A 307 7.19 -12.38 -17.05
N LYS A 308 6.06 -12.83 -16.52
CA LYS A 308 6.06 -13.72 -15.35
C LYS A 308 6.78 -15.04 -15.62
N MET A 309 6.51 -15.67 -16.76
CA MET A 309 6.99 -17.02 -17.05
C MET A 309 8.41 -17.08 -17.61
N LYS A 310 8.77 -16.11 -18.47
CA LYS A 310 10.02 -16.17 -19.25
C LYS A 310 11.08 -15.20 -18.74
N VAL A 311 10.68 -14.03 -18.21
CA VAL A 311 11.61 -12.97 -17.82
C VAL A 311 11.85 -13.00 -16.31
N ALA A 312 10.80 -12.85 -15.52
CA ALA A 312 10.90 -12.81 -14.07
C ALA A 312 11.06 -14.19 -13.43
N ASN A 313 10.43 -15.21 -14.02
CA ASN A 313 10.36 -16.57 -13.46
C ASN A 313 10.01 -16.55 -11.97
N LEU A 314 8.86 -15.92 -11.64
CA LEU A 314 8.39 -15.80 -10.27
C LEU A 314 7.69 -17.09 -9.84
N VAL A 315 8.41 -17.88 -9.03
CA VAL A 315 7.93 -19.12 -8.43
C VAL A 315 8.22 -19.11 -6.94
N SER A 316 7.34 -19.72 -6.16
CA SER A 316 7.50 -19.93 -4.72
C SER A 316 7.02 -21.34 -4.38
N ASP A 317 7.94 -22.29 -4.18
CA ASP A 317 7.62 -23.69 -3.95
C ASP A 317 6.67 -23.89 -2.76
N GLY A 318 6.86 -23.15 -1.69
CA GLY A 318 5.98 -23.15 -0.51
C GLY A 318 4.72 -22.29 -0.66
N GLY A 319 4.51 -21.57 -1.76
CA GLY A 319 3.33 -20.73 -1.98
C GLY A 319 3.30 -19.43 -1.17
N TYR A 320 4.45 -18.85 -0.83
CA TYR A 320 4.56 -17.64 -0.01
C TYR A 320 4.40 -16.33 -0.79
N GLY A 321 3.82 -16.36 -1.97
CA GLY A 321 3.52 -15.18 -2.76
C GLY A 321 2.28 -15.33 -3.62
N ALA A 322 1.65 -14.21 -3.95
CA ALA A 322 0.52 -14.10 -4.88
C ALA A 322 0.72 -12.88 -5.77
N LEU A 323 0.52 -13.04 -7.08
CA LEU A 323 0.67 -12.01 -8.09
C LEU A 323 -0.70 -11.57 -8.60
N TYR A 324 -0.93 -10.26 -8.74
CA TYR A 324 -2.20 -9.67 -9.16
C TYR A 324 -2.08 -8.80 -10.40
N TYR A 325 -3.12 -8.86 -11.25
CA TYR A 325 -3.26 -8.13 -12.51
C TYR A 325 -4.75 -7.93 -12.83
N PRO A 326 -5.17 -6.85 -13.50
CA PRO A 326 -4.42 -5.65 -13.87
C PRO A 326 -4.35 -4.60 -12.75
N TRP A 327 -3.73 -3.45 -13.07
CA TRP A 327 -3.76 -2.27 -12.22
C TRP A 327 -5.19 -1.73 -12.10
N ILE A 328 -5.45 -1.09 -10.98
CA ILE A 328 -6.76 -0.54 -10.60
C ILE A 328 -6.76 0.98 -10.71
N LYS A 329 -7.88 1.55 -11.11
CA LYS A 329 -8.09 2.99 -11.19
C LYS A 329 -8.80 3.48 -9.93
N VAL A 330 -8.21 4.46 -9.28
CA VAL A 330 -8.72 5.05 -8.04
C VAL A 330 -8.72 6.58 -8.12
N ASP A 331 -9.50 7.24 -7.26
CA ASP A 331 -9.38 8.68 -7.05
C ASP A 331 -8.10 8.99 -6.28
N ASP A 332 -7.31 9.94 -6.79
CA ASP A 332 -6.15 10.48 -6.09
C ASP A 332 -6.51 11.84 -5.49
N PRO A 333 -6.62 11.96 -4.16
CA PRO A 333 -6.94 13.22 -3.50
C PRO A 333 -5.86 14.28 -3.66
N ALA A 334 -4.59 13.90 -3.91
CA ALA A 334 -3.48 14.84 -4.09
C ALA A 334 -3.57 15.56 -5.45
N SER A 335 -3.86 14.83 -6.52
CA SER A 335 -4.00 15.41 -7.87
C SER A 335 -5.42 15.81 -8.21
N ARG A 336 -6.43 15.36 -7.43
CA ARG A 336 -7.87 15.48 -7.75
C ARG A 336 -8.25 14.85 -9.10
N GLN A 337 -7.50 13.87 -9.52
CA GLN A 337 -7.70 13.11 -10.73
C GLN A 337 -7.78 11.63 -10.41
N THR A 338 -8.24 10.85 -11.36
CA THR A 338 -8.17 9.40 -11.24
C THR A 338 -6.82 8.91 -11.75
N VAL A 339 -6.21 7.98 -11.03
CA VAL A 339 -4.89 7.41 -11.36
C VAL A 339 -4.95 5.88 -11.35
N PHE A 340 -4.11 5.26 -12.18
CA PHE A 340 -3.88 3.82 -12.09
C PHE A 340 -2.79 3.53 -11.07
N ILE A 341 -3.06 2.57 -10.18
CA ILE A 341 -2.14 2.15 -9.13
C ILE A 341 -2.03 0.62 -9.07
N PRO A 342 -0.93 0.09 -8.52
CA PRO A 342 -0.81 -1.33 -8.22
C PRO A 342 -1.90 -1.78 -7.24
N PRO A 343 -2.53 -2.96 -7.46
CA PRO A 343 -3.66 -3.41 -6.64
C PRO A 343 -3.29 -3.94 -5.26
N SER A 344 -2.02 -4.26 -4.99
CA SER A 344 -1.57 -5.01 -3.79
C SER A 344 -2.08 -4.46 -2.46
N GLY A 345 -2.14 -3.13 -2.28
CA GLY A 345 -2.67 -2.53 -1.05
C GLY A 345 -4.16 -2.79 -0.85
N HIS A 346 -4.98 -2.63 -1.89
CA HIS A 346 -6.40 -2.93 -1.85
C HIS A 346 -6.66 -4.44 -1.64
N ILE A 347 -5.84 -5.28 -2.25
CA ILE A 347 -5.86 -6.74 -2.08
C ILE A 347 -5.57 -7.12 -0.63
N ALA A 348 -4.55 -6.54 0.00
CA ALA A 348 -4.24 -6.78 1.41
C ALA A 348 -5.44 -6.45 2.33
N GLY A 349 -6.12 -5.32 2.06
CA GLY A 349 -7.34 -4.94 2.76
C GLY A 349 -8.49 -5.93 2.52
N LEU A 350 -8.68 -6.38 1.29
CA LEU A 350 -9.68 -7.40 0.94
C LEU A 350 -9.40 -8.74 1.65
N TRP A 351 -8.13 -9.15 1.74
CA TRP A 351 -7.74 -10.34 2.51
C TRP A 351 -8.14 -10.18 3.98
N SER A 352 -7.80 -9.04 4.58
CA SER A 352 -8.14 -8.73 5.98
C SER A 352 -9.66 -8.79 6.21
N ARG A 353 -10.46 -8.18 5.32
CA ARG A 353 -11.93 -8.22 5.39
C ARG A 353 -12.50 -9.62 5.24
N THR A 354 -11.90 -10.43 4.37
CA THR A 354 -12.32 -11.81 4.14
C THR A 354 -12.05 -12.67 5.37
N ASP A 355 -10.89 -12.50 5.97
CA ASP A 355 -10.51 -13.19 7.21
C ASP A 355 -11.46 -12.86 8.37
N ASP A 356 -11.75 -11.57 8.56
CA ASP A 356 -12.66 -11.11 9.63
C ASP A 356 -14.08 -11.67 9.47
N ARG A 357 -14.60 -11.72 8.24
CA ARG A 357 -15.97 -12.14 7.96
C ARG A 357 -16.16 -13.65 7.87
N ARG A 358 -15.20 -14.35 7.36
CA ARG A 358 -15.30 -15.75 6.94
C ARG A 358 -14.19 -16.67 7.46
N GLY A 359 -13.12 -16.10 7.98
CA GLY A 359 -11.91 -16.83 8.39
C GLY A 359 -10.89 -16.99 7.27
N VAL A 360 -9.63 -17.21 7.68
CA VAL A 360 -8.46 -17.32 6.79
C VAL A 360 -8.57 -18.47 5.78
N HIS A 361 -9.38 -19.50 6.08
CA HIS A 361 -9.62 -20.65 5.22
C HIS A 361 -10.48 -20.34 3.98
N LYS A 362 -11.20 -19.20 3.98
CA LYS A 362 -11.94 -18.75 2.79
C LYS A 362 -10.98 -18.13 1.79
N ALA A 363 -10.94 -18.67 0.57
CA ALA A 363 -10.16 -18.06 -0.51
C ALA A 363 -10.59 -16.60 -0.73
N PRO A 364 -9.64 -15.63 -0.76
CA PRO A 364 -9.95 -14.19 -0.91
C PRO A 364 -10.23 -13.84 -2.38
N ALA A 365 -11.22 -14.49 -2.94
CA ALA A 365 -11.67 -14.31 -4.33
C ALA A 365 -13.19 -14.28 -4.40
N ASN A 366 -13.72 -13.75 -5.51
CA ASN A 366 -15.11 -13.38 -5.73
C ASN A 366 -15.59 -12.32 -4.73
N GLU A 367 -14.67 -11.51 -4.23
CA GLU A 367 -14.92 -10.40 -3.31
C GLU A 367 -14.72 -9.07 -4.06
N GLU A 368 -15.51 -8.06 -3.72
CA GLU A 368 -15.46 -6.74 -4.33
C GLU A 368 -14.31 -5.90 -3.77
N LEU A 369 -13.58 -5.21 -4.67
CA LEU A 369 -12.58 -4.20 -4.29
C LEU A 369 -13.29 -2.85 -4.12
N LEU A 370 -13.27 -2.32 -2.90
CA LEU A 370 -13.88 -1.03 -2.57
C LEU A 370 -12.96 0.11 -2.98
N GLY A 371 -13.55 1.22 -3.45
CA GLY A 371 -12.81 2.42 -3.86
C GLY A 371 -12.18 2.33 -5.26
N VAL A 372 -12.41 1.25 -5.98
CA VAL A 372 -11.92 1.06 -7.36
C VAL A 372 -12.98 1.49 -8.36
N ILE A 373 -12.61 2.37 -9.28
CA ILE A 373 -13.51 2.96 -10.29
C ILE A 373 -13.47 2.15 -11.58
N ASP A 374 -12.27 1.73 -12.02
CA ASP A 374 -12.04 1.05 -13.29
C ASP A 374 -10.77 0.20 -13.25
N LEU A 375 -10.46 -0.49 -14.33
CA LEU A 375 -9.28 -1.32 -14.50
C LEU A 375 -8.44 -0.80 -15.68
N GLU A 376 -7.12 -0.93 -15.61
CA GLU A 376 -6.22 -0.58 -16.72
C GLU A 376 -6.50 -1.43 -17.96
N THR A 377 -6.85 -2.71 -17.74
CA THR A 377 -7.17 -3.65 -18.83
C THR A 377 -8.41 -4.46 -18.48
N HIS A 378 -9.35 -4.53 -19.42
CA HIS A 378 -10.54 -5.38 -19.33
C HIS A 378 -10.26 -6.73 -19.97
N LEU A 379 -10.24 -7.78 -19.15
CA LEU A 379 -9.90 -9.14 -19.56
C LEU A 379 -11.07 -9.88 -20.21
N THR A 380 -10.80 -10.53 -21.34
CA THR A 380 -11.68 -11.54 -21.94
C THR A 380 -11.63 -12.86 -21.14
N GLN A 381 -12.60 -13.73 -21.37
CA GLN A 381 -12.66 -15.05 -20.71
C GLN A 381 -11.46 -15.93 -21.09
N ALA A 382 -10.96 -15.83 -22.33
CA ALA A 382 -9.82 -16.61 -22.79
C ALA A 382 -8.51 -16.14 -22.14
N GLU A 383 -8.28 -14.83 -22.10
CA GLU A 383 -7.12 -14.23 -21.43
C GLU A 383 -7.10 -14.57 -19.93
N LEU A 384 -8.25 -14.46 -19.27
CA LEU A 384 -8.41 -14.86 -17.88
C LEU A 384 -8.04 -16.33 -17.65
N GLY A 385 -8.46 -17.22 -18.56
CA GLY A 385 -8.10 -18.64 -18.49
C GLY A 385 -6.59 -18.87 -18.58
N ASN A 386 -5.92 -18.21 -19.51
CA ASN A 386 -4.48 -18.33 -19.72
C ASN A 386 -3.70 -17.81 -18.49
N LEU A 387 -4.04 -16.60 -18.00
CA LEU A 387 -3.40 -16.02 -16.83
C LEU A 387 -3.60 -16.85 -15.56
N ASN A 388 -4.79 -17.43 -15.39
CA ASN A 388 -5.08 -18.28 -14.24
C ASN A 388 -4.25 -19.57 -14.24
N VAL A 389 -4.04 -20.19 -15.40
CA VAL A 389 -3.18 -21.40 -15.52
C VAL A 389 -1.77 -21.11 -14.99
N HIS A 390 -1.25 -19.92 -15.27
CA HIS A 390 0.07 -19.47 -14.82
C HIS A 390 0.06 -18.76 -13.45
N SER A 391 -1.00 -18.94 -12.64
CA SER A 391 -1.10 -18.41 -11.27
C SER A 391 -1.00 -16.88 -11.19
N ILE A 392 -1.56 -16.17 -12.17
CA ILE A 392 -1.77 -14.73 -12.14
C ILE A 392 -3.22 -14.48 -11.72
N ASN A 393 -3.41 -13.87 -10.55
CA ASN A 393 -4.73 -13.60 -9.99
C ASN A 393 -5.34 -12.38 -10.66
N CYS A 394 -6.41 -12.58 -11.42
CA CYS A 394 -7.03 -11.52 -12.19
C CYS A 394 -8.04 -10.72 -11.36
N ILE A 395 -8.12 -9.42 -11.66
CA ILE A 395 -9.17 -8.53 -11.19
C ILE A 395 -10.08 -8.24 -12.38
N ARG A 396 -11.41 -8.32 -12.18
CA ARG A 396 -12.38 -8.22 -13.26
C ARG A 396 -13.59 -7.39 -12.86
N ALA A 397 -14.08 -6.57 -13.80
CA ALA A 397 -15.36 -5.88 -13.68
C ALA A 397 -16.51 -6.81 -14.09
N PHE A 398 -17.56 -6.86 -13.26
CA PHE A 398 -18.78 -7.62 -13.52
C PHE A 398 -19.99 -6.67 -13.58
N PRO A 399 -20.76 -6.67 -14.66
CA PRO A 399 -21.96 -5.84 -14.74
C PRO A 399 -22.90 -6.09 -13.55
N GLY A 400 -23.24 -5.02 -12.83
CA GLY A 400 -24.15 -5.08 -11.66
C GLY A 400 -23.56 -5.71 -10.39
N ARG A 401 -22.26 -6.12 -10.41
CA ARG A 401 -21.62 -6.76 -9.25
C ARG A 401 -20.28 -6.10 -8.84
N GLY A 402 -19.92 -5.00 -9.50
CA GLY A 402 -18.67 -4.27 -9.20
C GLY A 402 -17.40 -4.93 -9.72
N ILE A 403 -16.27 -4.38 -9.29
CA ILE A 403 -14.93 -4.88 -9.64
C ILE A 403 -14.51 -5.89 -8.57
N ARG A 404 -14.16 -7.11 -9.00
CA ARG A 404 -13.91 -8.25 -8.10
C ARG A 404 -12.58 -8.93 -8.39
N VAL A 405 -11.99 -9.44 -7.33
CA VAL A 405 -10.86 -10.39 -7.43
C VAL A 405 -11.38 -11.72 -7.94
N TRP A 406 -10.77 -12.25 -9.01
CA TRP A 406 -11.20 -13.47 -9.68
C TRP A 406 -10.09 -14.51 -9.80
N GLY A 407 -9.31 -14.68 -8.73
CA GLY A 407 -8.22 -15.64 -8.59
C GLY A 407 -7.78 -15.75 -7.14
N ALA A 408 -7.31 -16.92 -6.73
CA ALA A 408 -6.84 -17.18 -5.37
C ALA A 408 -5.66 -18.17 -5.37
N ARG A 409 -4.79 -18.09 -6.38
CA ARG A 409 -3.62 -18.95 -6.52
C ARG A 409 -2.38 -18.25 -5.99
N THR A 410 -1.53 -19.05 -5.37
CA THR A 410 -0.17 -18.66 -4.99
C THR A 410 0.77 -18.79 -6.20
N LEU A 411 2.00 -18.35 -6.03
CA LEU A 411 3.08 -18.55 -7.01
C LEU A 411 3.70 -19.95 -6.96
N ALA A 412 3.09 -20.91 -6.26
CA ALA A 412 3.50 -22.31 -6.30
C ALA A 412 3.16 -22.95 -7.66
N GLU A 413 3.85 -24.02 -7.98
CA GLU A 413 3.55 -24.80 -9.18
C GLU A 413 2.11 -25.33 -9.19
N ALA A 414 1.53 -25.49 -10.37
CA ALA A 414 0.13 -25.87 -10.54
C ALA A 414 -0.23 -27.23 -9.91
N ALA A 415 0.71 -28.14 -9.77
CA ALA A 415 0.53 -29.43 -9.13
C ALA A 415 0.78 -29.42 -7.62
N SER A 416 1.30 -28.31 -7.08
CA SER A 416 1.64 -28.19 -5.66
C SER A 416 0.40 -28.20 -4.76
N GLU A 417 0.55 -28.76 -3.56
CA GLU A 417 -0.44 -28.67 -2.48
C GLU A 417 -0.65 -27.22 -2.02
N TRP A 418 0.36 -26.37 -2.20
CA TRP A 418 0.37 -24.95 -1.85
C TRP A 418 -0.24 -24.03 -2.91
N ARG A 419 -0.91 -24.58 -3.92
CA ARG A 419 -1.52 -23.81 -5.03
C ARG A 419 -2.43 -22.69 -4.57
N TYR A 420 -3.15 -22.82 -3.46
CA TYR A 420 -4.20 -21.90 -3.04
C TYR A 420 -3.77 -21.02 -1.86
N ILE A 421 -4.07 -19.71 -1.97
CA ILE A 421 -3.74 -18.70 -0.97
C ILE A 421 -4.34 -19.04 0.40
N ASN A 422 -5.60 -19.47 0.44
CA ASN A 422 -6.26 -19.85 1.70
C ASN A 422 -5.62 -21.05 2.38
N VAL A 423 -5.13 -22.01 1.61
CA VAL A 423 -4.41 -23.17 2.16
C VAL A 423 -3.10 -22.73 2.79
N ARG A 424 -2.26 -21.98 2.05
CA ARG A 424 -0.99 -21.48 2.59
C ARG A 424 -1.21 -20.63 3.85
N ARG A 425 -2.15 -19.70 3.83
CA ARG A 425 -2.43 -18.81 4.96
C ARG A 425 -3.04 -19.54 6.16
N LEU A 426 -3.84 -20.57 5.94
CA LEU A 426 -4.35 -21.42 7.01
C LEU A 426 -3.21 -22.16 7.73
N PHE A 427 -2.25 -22.69 6.98
CA PHE A 427 -1.07 -23.33 7.56
C PHE A 427 -0.20 -22.35 8.35
N ASN A 428 0.02 -21.14 7.82
CA ASN A 428 0.74 -20.08 8.55
C ASN A 428 0.02 -19.76 9.87
N PHE A 429 -1.29 -19.58 9.84
CA PHE A 429 -2.11 -19.34 11.02
C PHE A 429 -2.01 -20.46 12.06
N ILE A 430 -2.10 -21.72 11.63
CA ILE A 430 -2.03 -22.87 12.54
C ILE A 430 -0.62 -23.01 13.13
N LYS A 431 0.43 -22.89 12.30
CA LYS A 431 1.83 -22.95 12.75
C LYS A 431 2.09 -21.90 13.84
N GLU A 432 1.81 -20.65 13.52
CA GLU A 432 2.06 -19.52 14.42
C GLU A 432 1.23 -19.60 15.71
N SER A 433 -0.04 -20.02 15.62
CA SER A 433 -0.88 -20.22 16.80
C SER A 433 -0.34 -21.32 17.72
N ILE A 434 0.15 -22.41 17.14
CA ILE A 434 0.74 -23.52 17.91
C ILE A 434 2.07 -23.07 18.51
N ASP A 435 2.93 -22.39 17.76
CA ASP A 435 4.21 -21.89 18.25
C ASP A 435 4.02 -20.99 19.48
N GLN A 436 3.21 -19.93 19.36
CA GLN A 436 2.92 -19.01 20.46
C GLN A 436 2.23 -19.70 21.64
N GLY A 437 1.31 -20.62 21.35
CA GLY A 437 0.56 -21.34 22.38
C GLY A 437 1.33 -22.43 23.11
N THR A 438 2.48 -22.84 22.60
CA THR A 438 3.30 -23.93 23.17
C THR A 438 4.66 -23.48 23.73
N GLN A 439 4.96 -22.17 23.77
CA GLN A 439 6.21 -21.62 24.33
C GLN A 439 6.48 -22.09 25.77
N TRP A 440 5.44 -22.38 26.54
CA TRP A 440 5.56 -22.89 27.91
C TRP A 440 6.16 -24.30 28.00
N VAL A 441 6.24 -25.04 26.89
CA VAL A 441 6.79 -26.42 26.82
C VAL A 441 8.31 -26.41 26.92
N VAL A 442 8.93 -25.32 26.51
CA VAL A 442 10.39 -25.20 26.50
C VAL A 442 10.94 -25.25 27.93
N PHE A 443 11.92 -26.11 28.14
CA PHE A 443 12.52 -26.44 29.45
C PHE A 443 11.63 -27.22 30.44
N GLU A 444 10.42 -27.67 30.03
CA GLU A 444 9.66 -28.62 30.83
C GLU A 444 10.32 -30.03 30.81
N PRO A 445 10.12 -30.87 31.83
CA PRO A 445 10.58 -32.27 31.80
C PRO A 445 9.99 -33.01 30.61
N ASN A 446 10.85 -33.60 29.77
CA ASN A 446 10.48 -34.28 28.55
C ASN A 446 10.00 -35.72 28.83
N ASP A 447 8.73 -35.86 29.21
CA ASP A 447 8.12 -37.12 29.62
C ASP A 447 6.72 -37.32 28.96
N GLU A 448 6.14 -38.48 29.16
CA GLU A 448 4.81 -38.84 28.65
C GLU A 448 3.69 -37.92 29.17
N SER A 449 3.86 -37.35 30.35
CA SER A 449 2.92 -36.39 30.94
C SER A 449 2.92 -35.09 30.14
N LEU A 450 4.10 -34.58 29.79
CA LEU A 450 4.25 -33.41 28.91
C LEU A 450 3.64 -33.66 27.54
N TRP A 451 3.98 -34.80 26.92
CA TRP A 451 3.44 -35.15 25.58
C TRP A 451 1.92 -35.23 25.56
N ALA A 452 1.31 -35.81 26.61
CA ALA A 452 -0.13 -35.90 26.73
C ALA A 452 -0.80 -34.52 26.88
N ARG A 453 -0.15 -33.59 27.61
CA ARG A 453 -0.64 -32.20 27.74
C ARG A 453 -0.58 -31.47 26.40
N VAL A 454 0.57 -31.51 25.70
CA VAL A 454 0.76 -30.87 24.40
C VAL A 454 -0.23 -31.41 23.38
N ARG A 455 -0.35 -32.75 23.27
CA ARG A 455 -1.30 -33.40 22.36
C ARG A 455 -2.73 -32.97 22.64
N ARG A 456 -3.16 -32.92 23.91
CA ARG A 456 -4.49 -32.48 24.29
C ARG A 456 -4.75 -31.01 23.90
N ASP A 457 -3.80 -30.12 24.16
CA ASP A 457 -3.97 -28.69 23.93
C ASP A 457 -4.01 -28.37 22.43
N ILE A 458 -3.16 -29.03 21.62
CA ILE A 458 -3.17 -28.92 20.15
C ILE A 458 -4.46 -29.54 19.59
N THR A 459 -4.90 -30.71 20.07
CA THR A 459 -6.16 -31.35 19.62
C THR A 459 -7.34 -30.45 19.92
N ALA A 460 -7.40 -29.83 21.09
CA ALA A 460 -8.47 -28.88 21.43
C ALA A 460 -8.46 -27.65 20.55
N PHE A 461 -7.30 -27.12 20.17
CA PHE A 461 -7.16 -26.01 19.22
C PHE A 461 -7.65 -26.42 17.82
N LEU A 462 -7.14 -27.51 17.27
CA LEU A 462 -7.54 -28.00 15.93
C LEU A 462 -9.01 -28.39 15.85
N THR A 463 -9.60 -28.90 16.94
CA THR A 463 -11.06 -29.14 17.02
C THR A 463 -11.86 -27.83 16.86
N ARG A 464 -11.39 -26.73 17.46
CA ARG A 464 -12.02 -25.41 17.24
C ARG A 464 -11.86 -24.93 15.82
N VAL A 465 -10.65 -25.08 15.22
CA VAL A 465 -10.38 -24.73 13.81
C VAL A 465 -11.27 -25.56 12.88
N TRP A 466 -11.41 -26.86 13.10
CA TRP A 466 -12.35 -27.71 12.36
C TRP A 466 -13.80 -27.25 12.51
N GLY A 467 -14.23 -26.88 13.72
CA GLY A 467 -15.56 -26.36 14.00
C GLY A 467 -15.91 -25.07 13.24
N THR A 468 -14.92 -24.30 12.77
CA THR A 468 -15.13 -23.14 11.87
C THR A 468 -15.35 -23.54 10.41
N GLY A 469 -15.20 -24.80 10.05
CA GLY A 469 -15.24 -25.28 8.67
C GLY A 469 -13.93 -25.11 7.89
N ALA A 470 -12.82 -24.84 8.57
CA ALA A 470 -11.51 -24.65 7.94
C ALA A 470 -10.85 -25.96 7.51
N LEU A 471 -11.20 -27.06 8.14
CA LEU A 471 -10.68 -28.38 7.84
C LEU A 471 -11.79 -29.27 7.26
N PHE A 472 -11.40 -30.09 6.27
CA PHE A 472 -12.29 -31.01 5.58
C PHE A 472 -12.41 -32.32 6.39
N GLY A 473 -13.63 -32.86 6.51
CA GLY A 473 -13.94 -34.11 7.19
C GLY A 473 -15.23 -34.01 7.99
N ALA A 474 -16.01 -35.10 8.04
CA ALA A 474 -17.22 -35.19 8.82
C ALA A 474 -16.92 -35.39 10.32
N THR A 475 -15.76 -35.96 10.63
CA THR A 475 -15.26 -36.18 11.98
C THR A 475 -13.89 -35.55 12.18
N THR A 476 -13.48 -35.38 13.43
CA THR A 476 -12.15 -34.86 13.78
C THR A 476 -11.03 -35.76 13.25
N ASP A 477 -11.21 -37.06 13.25
CA ASP A 477 -10.21 -38.05 12.81
C ASP A 477 -9.99 -38.02 11.29
N GLU A 478 -10.98 -37.56 10.52
CA GLU A 478 -10.82 -37.31 9.08
C GLU A 478 -10.16 -35.95 8.80
N ALA A 479 -10.32 -35.00 9.71
CA ALA A 479 -9.92 -33.61 9.53
C ALA A 479 -8.47 -33.36 9.94
N PHE A 480 -7.99 -34.01 11.01
CA PHE A 480 -6.62 -33.84 11.50
C PHE A 480 -6.18 -34.99 12.40
N TYR A 481 -4.87 -35.12 12.59
CA TYR A 481 -4.28 -35.97 13.64
C TYR A 481 -3.18 -35.23 14.38
N VAL A 482 -2.96 -35.59 15.64
CA VAL A 482 -1.88 -35.11 16.48
C VAL A 482 -1.19 -36.30 17.13
N LYS A 483 0.05 -36.55 16.79
CA LYS A 483 0.86 -37.65 17.31
C LYS A 483 2.05 -37.11 18.09
N CYS A 484 2.06 -37.38 19.39
CA CYS A 484 3.15 -37.02 20.29
C CYS A 484 3.21 -38.14 21.34
N ASP A 485 4.04 -39.16 21.11
CA ASP A 485 4.13 -40.39 21.88
C ASP A 485 5.55 -40.98 21.82
N ARG A 486 5.72 -42.24 22.24
CA ARG A 486 7.02 -42.94 22.22
C ARG A 486 7.54 -43.20 20.82
N GLU A 487 6.70 -43.27 19.79
CA GLU A 487 7.14 -43.46 18.42
C GLU A 487 7.78 -42.20 17.85
N THR A 488 7.20 -41.02 18.17
CA THR A 488 7.76 -39.72 17.75
C THR A 488 8.91 -39.26 18.65
N ASN A 489 9.00 -39.80 19.90
CA ASN A 489 10.00 -39.41 20.89
C ASN A 489 10.72 -40.65 21.45
N PRO A 490 11.49 -41.40 20.60
CA PRO A 490 12.36 -42.45 21.08
C PRO A 490 13.49 -41.90 21.96
N PRO A 491 14.22 -42.77 22.73
CA PRO A 491 15.25 -42.31 23.66
C PRO A 491 16.30 -41.38 23.03
N GLU A 492 16.67 -41.59 21.79
CA GLU A 492 17.67 -40.77 21.07
C GLU A 492 17.20 -39.33 20.86
N ILE A 493 15.91 -39.09 20.64
CA ILE A 493 15.32 -37.75 20.53
C ILE A 493 15.26 -37.08 21.89
N ILE A 494 14.88 -37.81 22.93
CA ILE A 494 14.83 -37.31 24.31
C ILE A 494 16.24 -36.93 24.79
N ASP A 495 17.23 -37.80 24.56
CA ASP A 495 18.63 -37.58 24.96
C ASP A 495 19.26 -36.39 24.21
N ALA A 496 18.77 -36.09 22.99
CA ALA A 496 19.16 -34.90 22.25
C ALA A 496 18.45 -33.61 22.74
N GLY A 497 17.61 -33.71 23.78
CA GLY A 497 16.85 -32.56 24.32
C GLY A 497 15.70 -32.10 23.41
N MET A 498 15.23 -32.95 22.52
CA MET A 498 14.16 -32.64 21.57
C MET A 498 12.84 -33.32 21.95
N MET A 499 11.74 -32.68 21.62
CA MET A 499 10.39 -33.26 21.63
C MET A 499 9.76 -33.08 20.24
N VAL A 500 9.28 -34.16 19.67
CA VAL A 500 8.65 -34.16 18.33
C VAL A 500 7.15 -34.44 18.46
N CYS A 501 6.35 -33.53 17.92
CA CYS A 501 4.91 -33.68 17.77
C CYS A 501 4.56 -33.57 16.29
N GLU A 502 4.00 -34.64 15.74
CA GLU A 502 3.57 -34.70 14.34
C GLU A 502 2.10 -34.31 14.23
N ILE A 503 1.80 -33.39 13.30
CA ILE A 503 0.46 -32.87 13.09
C ILE A 503 0.13 -32.96 11.61
N GLY A 504 -0.97 -33.64 11.26
CA GLY A 504 -1.52 -33.65 9.91
C GLY A 504 -2.88 -32.99 9.88
N ILE A 505 -3.13 -32.15 8.87
CA ILE A 505 -4.42 -31.46 8.69
C ILE A 505 -4.91 -31.60 7.26
N ALA A 506 -6.22 -31.67 7.07
CA ALA A 506 -6.89 -31.71 5.78
C ALA A 506 -7.54 -30.32 5.49
N PRO A 507 -6.87 -29.38 4.81
CA PRO A 507 -7.43 -28.06 4.58
C PRO A 507 -8.55 -28.09 3.53
N VAL A 508 -9.57 -27.21 3.70
CA VAL A 508 -10.58 -27.01 2.66
C VAL A 508 -9.97 -26.27 1.46
N LYS A 509 -10.29 -26.75 0.25
CA LYS A 509 -9.87 -26.13 -1.01
C LYS A 509 -11.03 -25.39 -1.66
N PRO A 510 -10.81 -24.28 -2.37
CA PRO A 510 -11.89 -23.55 -3.02
C PRO A 510 -12.44 -24.33 -4.22
N ALA A 511 -13.74 -24.20 -4.49
CA ALA A 511 -14.33 -24.63 -5.75
C ALA A 511 -14.02 -23.57 -6.81
N GLU A 512 -12.97 -23.78 -7.60
CA GLU A 512 -12.54 -22.85 -8.66
C GLU A 512 -13.39 -23.03 -9.93
N PHE A 513 -13.79 -24.27 -10.23
CA PHE A 513 -14.61 -24.63 -11.39
C PHE A 513 -15.91 -25.29 -10.94
N VAL A 514 -17.05 -24.71 -11.36
CA VAL A 514 -18.37 -25.27 -11.11
C VAL A 514 -18.97 -25.70 -12.44
N ILE A 515 -19.26 -26.99 -12.60
CA ILE A 515 -19.74 -27.58 -13.83
C ILE A 515 -21.17 -28.09 -13.63
N PHE A 516 -22.11 -27.59 -14.41
CA PHE A 516 -23.47 -28.07 -14.45
C PHE A 516 -23.71 -28.87 -15.73
N HIS A 517 -24.16 -30.12 -15.59
CA HIS A 517 -24.59 -30.94 -16.70
C HIS A 517 -26.10 -30.79 -16.88
N ILE A 518 -26.54 -30.10 -17.93
CA ILE A 518 -27.95 -29.94 -18.26
C ILE A 518 -28.28 -30.93 -19.38
N ARG A 519 -29.25 -31.85 -19.15
CA ARG A 519 -29.73 -32.81 -20.14
C ARG A 519 -31.17 -32.51 -20.47
N GLN A 520 -31.52 -32.60 -21.73
CA GLN A 520 -32.91 -32.60 -22.15
C GLN A 520 -33.50 -33.96 -21.85
N ILE A 521 -34.61 -34.01 -21.09
CA ILE A 521 -35.34 -35.23 -20.78
C ILE A 521 -36.54 -35.29 -21.73
N THR A 522 -36.74 -36.45 -22.42
CA THR A 522 -37.94 -36.71 -23.19
C THR A 522 -39.08 -37.04 -22.19
N PRO A 523 -40.28 -36.40 -22.27
CA PRO A 523 -41.40 -36.72 -21.39
C PRO A 523 -41.69 -38.24 -21.45
N GLY A 524 -41.61 -38.93 -20.29
CA GLY A 524 -41.88 -40.36 -20.16
C GLY A 524 -40.67 -41.29 -20.02
N ALA A 525 -39.44 -40.78 -20.09
CA ALA A 525 -38.24 -41.56 -19.74
C ALA A 525 -37.98 -41.39 -18.22
N THR A 526 -38.48 -42.30 -17.42
CA THR A 526 -38.04 -42.54 -16.04
C THR A 526 -36.76 -43.36 -16.08
N GLU A 527 -35.70 -42.93 -15.38
CA GLU A 527 -34.50 -43.74 -15.13
C GLU A 527 -34.84 -45.06 -14.45
#